data_639a04d84a8a8e16965fa6b13b1521f9
#
_entry.id   639a04d84a8a8e16965fa6b13b1521f9
#
_cell.length_a   1.000
_cell.length_b   1.000
_cell.length_c   1.000
_cell.angle_alpha   90.00
_cell.angle_beta   90.00
_cell.angle_gamma   90.00
#
_symmetry.space_group_name_H-M   'P 1'
#
loop_
_entity.id
_entity.type
_entity.pdbx_description
1 polymer ?
#
loop_
_entity_poly.entity_id
_entity_poly.type
_entity_poly.pdbx_seq_one_letter_code
_entity_poly.pdbx_strand_id
1 'polypeptide(L)'
;MNVKATEEALPHSPMSPVYNPSEDEKEATLRPRYLSEFQGQQRLKENLLIFIKAARERGEALDHLFLMGPPGLGKTTLALVVASEMGADFKPTSAPAIEKPKDLAGILTNLRPGGVLFIDEIHRLKPAIEEMLYIAMEDFELDWVIGQGPAARTVRIPLQSFTLVGATTKAGMVSAPLASRFGISLRFDYYTPDELGGVIRRSSRILDIKIEEDAVELLAKTSRGTPRIANRLLRRMRDFAQVHGDGVITSEVVSDGLARLEVDCLGLERLDREILKAIILRFGGGPVGAETLAVSVSESVESLEDYYEPYLIQIGMLARTPRGRIATPAAYRHLGMEQPHENGRLQF
;
A
#
# COMPACT_ATOMS: atom_id res chain seq x y z
N MET A 1 44.00 14.53 -3.38
CA MET A 1 42.83 15.00 -2.61
C MET A 1 41.58 14.65 -3.44
N ASN A 2 40.99 13.48 -3.18
CA ASN A 2 39.77 13.04 -3.85
C ASN A 2 38.57 13.46 -2.97
N VAL A 3 37.86 14.49 -3.39
CA VAL A 3 36.56 14.87 -2.83
C VAL A 3 35.55 13.89 -3.45
N LYS A 4 35.14 12.86 -2.71
CA LYS A 4 33.94 12.09 -3.01
C LYS A 4 32.76 13.03 -2.74
N ALA A 5 32.11 13.47 -3.81
CA ALA A 5 30.79 14.05 -3.72
C ALA A 5 29.84 12.96 -3.16
N THR A 6 29.43 13.15 -1.94
CA THR A 6 28.27 12.43 -1.38
C THR A 6 27.07 12.88 -2.18
N GLU A 7 26.47 11.97 -2.97
CA GLU A 7 25.11 12.14 -3.48
C GLU A 7 24.20 12.31 -2.26
N GLU A 8 23.83 13.53 -1.96
CA GLU A 8 22.71 13.80 -1.06
C GLU A 8 21.45 13.29 -1.77
N ALA A 9 20.97 12.14 -1.31
CA ALA A 9 19.67 11.64 -1.72
C ALA A 9 18.63 12.73 -1.45
N LEU A 10 17.96 13.18 -2.51
CA LEU A 10 16.84 14.12 -2.41
C LEU A 10 15.85 13.63 -1.36
N PRO A 11 15.35 14.49 -0.46
CA PRO A 11 14.40 14.06 0.54
C PRO A 11 13.19 13.42 -0.16
N HIS A 12 12.85 12.19 0.23
CA HIS A 12 11.71 11.47 -0.33
C HIS A 12 10.46 12.33 -0.20
N SER A 13 9.74 12.51 -1.30
CA SER A 13 8.47 13.23 -1.29
C SER A 13 7.50 12.62 -0.26
N PRO A 14 6.74 13.45 0.49
CA PRO A 14 5.71 12.98 1.41
C PRO A 14 4.61 12.18 0.72
N MET A 15 4.46 12.34 -0.59
CA MET A 15 3.50 11.60 -1.40
C MET A 15 4.04 10.24 -1.87
N SER A 16 5.36 10.00 -1.73
CA SER A 16 5.97 8.75 -2.16
C SER A 16 5.43 7.56 -1.36
N PRO A 17 4.96 6.49 -2.00
CA PRO A 17 4.54 5.27 -1.33
C PRO A 17 5.73 4.40 -0.90
N VAL A 18 6.96 4.78 -1.26
CA VAL A 18 8.18 4.03 -0.93
C VAL A 18 8.37 3.97 0.59
N TYR A 19 8.75 2.79 1.09
CA TYR A 19 9.07 2.58 2.49
C TYR A 19 10.25 3.46 2.92
N ASN A 20 10.02 4.26 3.96
CA ASN A 20 11.06 5.06 4.61
C ASN A 20 11.15 4.64 6.09
N PRO A 21 12.22 3.94 6.52
CA PRO A 21 12.32 3.40 7.87
C PRO A 21 12.02 4.42 8.97
N SER A 22 12.55 5.63 8.86
CA SER A 22 12.39 6.68 9.87
C SER A 22 10.97 7.27 9.95
N GLU A 23 10.23 7.27 8.85
CA GLU A 23 8.84 7.73 8.81
C GLU A 23 7.86 6.61 9.15
N ASP A 24 8.13 5.39 8.70
CA ASP A 24 7.26 4.24 8.91
C ASP A 24 7.33 3.72 10.37
N GLU A 25 8.46 3.88 11.08
CA GLU A 25 8.54 3.65 12.53
C GLU A 25 7.65 4.63 13.32
N LYS A 26 7.64 5.90 12.94
CA LYS A 26 6.74 6.91 13.53
C LYS A 26 5.27 6.66 13.15
N GLU A 27 5.01 6.04 12.01
CA GLU A 27 3.67 5.63 11.59
C GLU A 27 3.13 4.48 12.44
N ALA A 28 4.00 3.62 12.98
CA ALA A 28 3.62 2.52 13.84
C ALA A 28 2.86 2.97 15.09
N THR A 29 3.17 4.16 15.63
CA THR A 29 2.46 4.74 16.80
C THR A 29 1.04 5.17 16.47
N LEU A 30 0.73 5.45 15.20
CA LEU A 30 -0.59 5.86 14.74
C LEU A 30 -1.49 4.67 14.36
N ARG A 31 -0.95 3.46 14.32
CA ARG A 31 -1.72 2.28 13.90
C ARG A 31 -2.82 1.95 14.90
N PRO A 32 -4.07 1.74 14.45
CA PRO A 32 -5.13 1.21 15.30
C PRO A 32 -4.77 -0.18 15.79
N ARG A 33 -5.20 -0.49 17.01
CA ARG A 33 -5.03 -1.83 17.62
C ARG A 33 -6.28 -2.69 17.49
N TYR A 34 -7.44 -2.07 17.40
CA TYR A 34 -8.75 -2.74 17.34
C TYR A 34 -9.55 -2.27 16.13
N LEU A 35 -10.51 -3.10 15.68
CA LEU A 35 -11.41 -2.76 14.56
C LEU A 35 -12.23 -1.50 14.83
N SER A 36 -12.57 -1.21 16.08
CA SER A 36 -13.28 0.01 16.47
C SER A 36 -12.49 1.29 16.21
N GLU A 37 -11.17 1.22 16.22
CA GLU A 37 -10.27 2.34 15.94
C GLU A 37 -9.93 2.47 14.44
N PHE A 38 -10.16 1.40 13.68
CA PHE A 38 -9.83 1.36 12.25
C PHE A 38 -10.84 2.19 11.46
N GLN A 39 -10.41 3.32 10.92
CA GLN A 39 -11.25 4.22 10.15
C GLN A 39 -11.44 3.71 8.71
N GLY A 40 -12.63 3.98 8.14
CA GLY A 40 -12.96 3.58 6.78
C GLY A 40 -13.17 2.08 6.56
N GLN A 41 -13.26 1.66 5.28
CA GLN A 41 -13.41 0.26 4.86
C GLN A 41 -14.59 -0.47 5.53
N GLN A 42 -15.75 0.18 5.66
CA GLN A 42 -16.83 -0.27 6.51
C GLN A 42 -17.33 -1.68 6.20
N ARG A 43 -17.58 -2.00 4.92
CA ARG A 43 -18.03 -3.33 4.49
C ARG A 43 -17.04 -4.43 4.84
N LEU A 44 -15.73 -4.15 4.67
CA LEU A 44 -14.67 -5.08 4.99
C LEU A 44 -14.64 -5.36 6.50
N LYS A 45 -14.77 -4.32 7.33
CA LYS A 45 -14.81 -4.44 8.80
C LYS A 45 -15.99 -5.25 9.29
N GLU A 46 -17.18 -5.00 8.76
CA GLU A 46 -18.41 -5.71 9.15
C GLU A 46 -18.29 -7.22 8.92
N ASN A 47 -17.82 -7.62 7.74
CA ASN A 47 -17.59 -9.04 7.43
C ASN A 47 -16.51 -9.65 8.33
N LEU A 48 -15.37 -8.96 8.47
CA LEU A 48 -14.27 -9.46 9.27
C LEU A 48 -14.64 -9.62 10.75
N LEU A 49 -15.46 -8.71 11.29
CA LEU A 49 -15.94 -8.80 12.68
C LEU A 49 -16.76 -10.07 12.92
N ILE A 50 -17.60 -10.48 11.93
CA ILE A 50 -18.38 -11.72 12.02
C ILE A 50 -17.44 -12.93 12.08
N PHE A 51 -16.44 -13.00 11.19
CA PHE A 51 -15.49 -14.12 11.14
C PHE A 51 -14.65 -14.22 12.43
N ILE A 52 -14.15 -13.08 12.92
CA ILE A 52 -13.38 -13.02 14.18
C ILE A 52 -14.23 -13.51 15.36
N LYS A 53 -15.47 -13.02 15.49
CA LYS A 53 -16.36 -13.45 16.58
C LYS A 53 -16.62 -14.95 16.53
N ALA A 54 -16.96 -15.47 15.36
CA ALA A 54 -17.24 -16.90 15.18
C ALA A 54 -16.02 -17.78 15.51
N ALA A 55 -14.82 -17.42 15.03
CA ALA A 55 -13.58 -18.14 15.35
C ALA A 55 -13.28 -18.13 16.85
N ARG A 56 -13.44 -16.97 17.51
CA ARG A 56 -13.24 -16.84 18.97
C ARG A 56 -14.25 -17.66 19.78
N GLU A 57 -15.53 -17.70 19.38
CA GLU A 57 -16.56 -18.50 20.03
C GLU A 57 -16.27 -20.01 19.94
N ARG A 58 -15.69 -20.46 18.82
CA ARG A 58 -15.26 -21.84 18.63
C ARG A 58 -13.92 -22.19 19.28
N GLY A 59 -13.12 -21.17 19.67
CA GLY A 59 -11.76 -21.35 20.16
C GLY A 59 -10.76 -21.80 19.10
N GLU A 60 -11.01 -21.44 17.84
CA GLU A 60 -10.21 -21.81 16.68
C GLU A 60 -9.37 -20.64 16.16
N ALA A 61 -8.30 -20.95 15.40
CA ALA A 61 -7.63 -19.95 14.59
C ALA A 61 -8.59 -19.39 13.54
N LEU A 62 -8.42 -18.11 13.18
CA LEU A 62 -9.17 -17.53 12.07
C LEU A 62 -8.71 -18.15 10.75
N ASP A 63 -9.62 -18.30 9.80
CA ASP A 63 -9.28 -18.72 8.45
C ASP A 63 -8.19 -17.79 7.85
N HIS A 64 -7.41 -18.32 6.91
CA HIS A 64 -6.39 -17.54 6.23
C HIS A 64 -6.96 -16.38 5.45
N LEU A 65 -6.33 -15.19 5.55
CA LEU A 65 -6.79 -13.95 4.93
C LEU A 65 -5.91 -13.53 3.77
N PHE A 66 -6.55 -13.15 2.66
CA PHE A 66 -5.90 -12.53 1.51
C PHE A 66 -6.29 -11.06 1.39
N LEU A 67 -5.31 -10.16 1.59
CA LEU A 67 -5.50 -8.71 1.58
C LEU A 67 -4.97 -8.12 0.26
N MET A 68 -5.87 -7.57 -0.55
CA MET A 68 -5.56 -7.04 -1.87
C MET A 68 -5.82 -5.53 -1.94
N GLY A 69 -4.99 -4.80 -2.63
CA GLY A 69 -5.24 -3.38 -2.91
C GLY A 69 -3.98 -2.53 -3.00
N PRO A 70 -4.09 -1.28 -3.45
CA PRO A 70 -2.99 -0.33 -3.57
C PRO A 70 -2.14 -0.19 -2.30
N PRO A 71 -0.91 0.33 -2.42
CA PRO A 71 -0.07 0.58 -1.25
C PRO A 71 -0.64 1.69 -0.37
N GLY A 72 -0.33 1.66 0.93
CA GLY A 72 -0.71 2.73 1.87
C GLY A 72 -2.15 2.70 2.40
N LEU A 73 -2.97 1.70 2.03
CA LEU A 73 -4.38 1.57 2.45
C LEU A 73 -4.58 0.87 3.80
N GLY A 74 -3.53 0.41 4.46
CA GLY A 74 -3.62 -0.17 5.81
C GLY A 74 -3.70 -1.70 5.85
N LYS A 75 -3.26 -2.44 4.81
CA LYS A 75 -3.23 -3.92 4.79
C LYS A 75 -2.46 -4.49 5.99
N THR A 76 -1.23 -4.05 6.21
CA THR A 76 -0.39 -4.44 7.36
C THR A 76 -1.04 -4.07 8.70
N THR A 77 -1.68 -2.91 8.75
CA THR A 77 -2.41 -2.45 9.94
C THR A 77 -3.60 -3.35 10.25
N LEU A 78 -4.37 -3.75 9.23
CA LEU A 78 -5.50 -4.65 9.44
C LEU A 78 -5.03 -6.04 9.92
N ALA A 79 -3.92 -6.55 9.38
CA ALA A 79 -3.35 -7.81 9.86
C ALA A 79 -2.96 -7.75 11.35
N LEU A 80 -2.38 -6.63 11.79
CA LEU A 80 -2.09 -6.40 13.22
C LEU A 80 -3.38 -6.32 14.06
N VAL A 81 -4.41 -5.63 13.55
CA VAL A 81 -5.72 -5.54 14.21
C VAL A 81 -6.35 -6.91 14.35
N VAL A 82 -6.29 -7.76 13.32
CA VAL A 82 -6.78 -9.14 13.38
C VAL A 82 -6.08 -9.92 14.49
N ALA A 83 -4.75 -9.85 14.56
CA ALA A 83 -3.99 -10.50 15.64
C ALA A 83 -4.41 -10.00 17.02
N SER A 84 -4.59 -8.68 17.18
CA SER A 84 -5.04 -8.07 18.45
C SER A 84 -6.45 -8.50 18.83
N GLU A 85 -7.39 -8.53 17.89
CA GLU A 85 -8.77 -8.98 18.12
C GLU A 85 -8.85 -10.47 18.48
N MET A 86 -7.98 -11.29 17.87
CA MET A 86 -7.88 -12.72 18.18
C MET A 86 -7.11 -13.00 19.49
N GLY A 87 -6.43 -12.00 20.07
CA GLY A 87 -5.52 -12.19 21.21
C GLY A 87 -4.30 -13.04 20.85
N ALA A 88 -3.87 -13.01 19.61
CA ALA A 88 -2.84 -13.84 19.02
C ALA A 88 -1.50 -13.11 18.86
N ASP A 89 -0.40 -13.87 18.87
CA ASP A 89 0.93 -13.33 18.54
C ASP A 89 0.96 -12.92 17.06
N PHE A 90 1.55 -11.76 16.77
CA PHE A 90 1.72 -11.25 15.42
C PHE A 90 3.16 -11.39 14.95
N LYS A 91 3.36 -12.14 13.87
CA LYS A 91 4.67 -12.34 13.24
C LYS A 91 4.69 -11.73 11.84
N PRO A 92 5.15 -10.48 11.69
CA PRO A 92 5.26 -9.85 10.36
C PRO A 92 6.53 -10.30 9.65
N THR A 93 6.41 -10.50 8.33
CA THR A 93 7.51 -10.70 7.39
C THR A 93 7.12 -10.17 6.01
N SER A 94 8.03 -10.25 5.06
CA SER A 94 7.74 -9.94 3.65
C SER A 94 8.25 -11.08 2.75
N ALA A 95 7.65 -11.25 1.58
CA ALA A 95 8.07 -12.29 0.65
C ALA A 95 9.55 -12.19 0.25
N PRO A 96 10.14 -11.00 -0.02
CA PRO A 96 11.56 -10.86 -0.28
C PRO A 96 12.48 -11.29 0.88
N ALA A 97 12.01 -11.22 2.13
CA ALA A 97 12.78 -11.62 3.30
C ALA A 97 12.84 -13.16 3.47
N ILE A 98 11.97 -13.89 2.78
CA ILE A 98 11.95 -15.36 2.78
C ILE A 98 12.67 -15.83 1.53
N GLU A 99 13.97 -16.07 1.65
CA GLU A 99 14.79 -16.44 0.48
C GLU A 99 14.76 -17.93 0.15
N LYS A 100 14.62 -18.77 1.16
CA LYS A 100 14.72 -20.24 1.06
C LYS A 100 13.60 -20.91 1.87
N PRO A 101 13.18 -22.13 1.49
CA PRO A 101 12.18 -22.90 2.25
C PRO A 101 12.48 -23.02 3.75
N LYS A 102 13.76 -23.14 4.12
CA LYS A 102 14.18 -23.20 5.53
C LYS A 102 13.84 -21.95 6.34
N ASP A 103 13.78 -20.78 5.69
CA ASP A 103 13.48 -19.54 6.36
C ASP A 103 11.99 -19.52 6.75
N LEU A 104 11.12 -19.98 5.83
CA LEU A 104 9.70 -20.17 6.10
C LEU A 104 9.46 -21.24 7.15
N ALA A 105 10.14 -22.40 7.05
CA ALA A 105 10.02 -23.46 8.04
C ALA A 105 10.40 -22.98 9.44
N GLY A 106 11.49 -22.22 9.57
CA GLY A 106 11.91 -21.61 10.83
C GLY A 106 10.86 -20.63 11.40
N ILE A 107 10.16 -19.89 10.55
CA ILE A 107 9.07 -19.00 11.00
C ILE A 107 7.89 -19.84 11.49
N LEU A 108 7.42 -20.80 10.69
CA LEU A 108 6.21 -21.58 10.96
C LEU A 108 6.35 -22.46 12.21
N THR A 109 7.50 -23.12 12.41
CA THR A 109 7.76 -23.97 13.59
C THR A 109 7.86 -23.20 14.90
N ASN A 110 8.09 -21.88 14.85
CA ASN A 110 8.15 -21.01 16.02
C ASN A 110 6.85 -20.23 16.28
N LEU A 111 5.79 -20.47 15.50
CA LEU A 111 4.48 -19.86 15.78
C LEU A 111 3.83 -20.52 16.99
N ARG A 112 3.20 -19.71 17.83
CA ARG A 112 2.35 -20.19 18.91
C ARG A 112 0.97 -20.61 18.38
N PRO A 113 0.24 -21.47 19.13
CA PRO A 113 -1.12 -21.84 18.76
C PRO A 113 -2.00 -20.61 18.51
N GLY A 114 -2.70 -20.57 17.37
CA GLY A 114 -3.53 -19.44 16.95
C GLY A 114 -2.76 -18.20 16.47
N GLY A 115 -1.41 -18.26 16.40
CA GLY A 115 -0.59 -17.13 15.97
C GLY A 115 -0.92 -16.64 14.57
N VAL A 116 -0.70 -15.35 14.31
CA VAL A 116 -0.91 -14.72 13.00
C VAL A 116 0.43 -14.47 12.32
N LEU A 117 0.66 -15.16 11.20
CA LEU A 117 1.77 -14.89 10.28
C LEU A 117 1.31 -13.91 9.21
N PHE A 118 1.96 -12.77 9.11
CA PHE A 118 1.73 -11.79 8.05
C PHE A 118 2.87 -11.81 7.04
N ILE A 119 2.54 -12.01 5.75
CA ILE A 119 3.50 -11.95 4.65
C ILE A 119 3.10 -10.81 3.72
N ASP A 120 3.90 -9.74 3.71
CA ASP A 120 3.71 -8.64 2.77
C ASP A 120 4.28 -8.97 1.39
N GLU A 121 3.69 -8.39 0.34
CA GLU A 121 4.03 -8.59 -1.07
C GLU A 121 4.09 -10.10 -1.44
N ILE A 122 3.10 -10.86 -0.99
CA ILE A 122 3.07 -12.33 -1.10
C ILE A 122 3.22 -12.83 -2.55
N HIS A 123 2.87 -12.02 -3.55
CA HIS A 123 3.06 -12.31 -4.98
C HIS A 123 4.55 -12.44 -5.39
N ARG A 124 5.48 -12.04 -4.52
CA ARG A 124 6.94 -12.16 -4.76
C ARG A 124 7.55 -13.42 -4.15
N LEU A 125 6.76 -14.31 -3.60
CA LEU A 125 7.25 -15.60 -3.10
C LEU A 125 7.83 -16.43 -4.25
N LYS A 126 8.90 -17.14 -3.96
CA LYS A 126 9.48 -18.10 -4.91
C LYS A 126 8.63 -19.38 -4.94
N PRO A 127 8.48 -20.06 -6.09
CA PRO A 127 7.62 -21.24 -6.24
C PRO A 127 7.86 -22.32 -5.16
N ALA A 128 9.09 -22.65 -4.83
CA ALA A 128 9.40 -23.65 -3.81
C ALA A 128 8.96 -23.26 -2.38
N ILE A 129 8.84 -21.95 -2.10
CA ILE A 129 8.34 -21.44 -0.82
C ILE A 129 6.81 -21.47 -0.84
N GLU A 130 6.20 -21.14 -1.97
CA GLU A 130 4.78 -21.22 -2.18
C GLU A 130 4.22 -22.63 -2.02
N GLU A 131 4.92 -23.64 -2.62
CA GLU A 131 4.56 -25.06 -2.48
C GLU A 131 4.60 -25.54 -1.02
N MET A 132 5.59 -25.13 -0.24
CA MET A 132 5.65 -25.43 1.18
C MET A 132 4.49 -24.78 1.95
N LEU A 133 4.11 -23.55 1.54
CA LEU A 133 3.01 -22.82 2.17
C LEU A 133 1.66 -23.53 1.93
N TYR A 134 1.46 -24.19 0.78
CA TYR A 134 0.22 -24.90 0.49
C TYR A 134 -0.05 -25.99 1.52
N ILE A 135 0.94 -26.84 1.82
CA ILE A 135 0.83 -27.92 2.79
C ILE A 135 0.62 -27.34 4.20
N ALA A 136 1.39 -26.31 4.54
CA ALA A 136 1.29 -25.66 5.84
C ALA A 136 -0.11 -25.02 6.09
N MET A 137 -0.77 -24.50 5.04
CA MET A 137 -2.10 -23.90 5.16
C MET A 137 -3.23 -24.93 5.24
N GLU A 138 -3.12 -26.05 4.54
CA GLU A 138 -4.19 -27.06 4.48
C GLU A 138 -4.10 -28.06 5.63
N ASP A 139 -2.88 -28.60 5.85
CA ASP A 139 -2.69 -29.75 6.74
C ASP A 139 -2.06 -29.38 8.08
N PHE A 140 -1.60 -28.12 8.25
CA PHE A 140 -0.76 -27.72 9.40
C PHE A 140 0.44 -28.62 9.61
N GLU A 141 1.10 -28.99 8.51
CA GLU A 141 2.29 -29.82 8.48
C GLU A 141 3.34 -29.24 7.54
N LEU A 142 4.60 -29.62 7.71
CA LEU A 142 5.68 -29.33 6.78
C LEU A 142 6.34 -30.64 6.34
N ASP A 143 6.48 -30.83 5.03
CA ASP A 143 7.30 -31.90 4.48
C ASP A 143 8.76 -31.46 4.42
N TRP A 144 9.60 -32.06 5.25
CA TRP A 144 11.02 -31.73 5.33
C TRP A 144 11.88 -32.86 4.83
N VAL A 145 12.68 -32.62 3.79
CA VAL A 145 13.59 -33.61 3.23
C VAL A 145 14.93 -33.59 3.97
N ILE A 146 15.30 -34.72 4.59
CA ILE A 146 16.57 -34.95 5.28
C ILE A 146 17.45 -35.82 4.43
N GLY A 147 18.69 -35.41 4.18
CA GLY A 147 19.67 -36.13 3.38
C GLY A 147 19.68 -35.69 1.91
N GLN A 148 20.50 -36.42 1.11
CA GLN A 148 20.65 -36.13 -0.32
C GLN A 148 20.65 -37.44 -1.13
N GLY A 149 20.24 -37.38 -2.40
CA GLY A 149 20.21 -38.49 -3.32
C GLY A 149 19.21 -39.59 -2.93
N PRO A 150 19.45 -40.86 -3.31
CA PRO A 150 18.52 -41.99 -3.08
C PRO A 150 18.23 -42.31 -1.61
N ALA A 151 19.06 -41.82 -0.67
CA ALA A 151 18.89 -42.00 0.77
C ALA A 151 18.11 -40.86 1.43
N ALA A 152 17.65 -39.87 0.69
CA ALA A 152 16.83 -38.78 1.22
C ALA A 152 15.52 -39.32 1.79
N ARG A 153 15.11 -38.82 2.95
CA ARG A 153 13.84 -39.16 3.60
C ARG A 153 13.04 -37.92 3.87
N THR A 154 11.74 -37.97 3.58
CA THR A 154 10.81 -36.93 3.95
C THR A 154 10.31 -37.18 5.38
N VAL A 155 10.41 -36.15 6.22
CA VAL A 155 9.86 -36.14 7.58
C VAL A 155 8.78 -35.11 7.62
N ARG A 156 7.60 -35.46 8.11
CA ARG A 156 6.49 -34.52 8.37
C ARG A 156 6.63 -33.90 9.75
N ILE A 157 6.68 -32.59 9.78
CA ILE A 157 6.79 -31.80 11.00
C ILE A 157 5.41 -31.17 11.25
N PRO A 158 4.71 -31.54 12.35
CA PRO A 158 3.43 -30.93 12.67
C PRO A 158 3.63 -29.46 13.09
N LEU A 159 2.72 -28.60 12.65
CA LEU A 159 2.65 -27.19 13.01
C LEU A 159 1.50 -26.94 13.99
N GLN A 160 1.63 -25.88 14.77
CA GLN A 160 0.48 -25.34 15.50
C GLN A 160 -0.50 -24.71 14.51
N SER A 161 -1.81 -24.76 14.84
CA SER A 161 -2.80 -24.00 14.06
C SER A 161 -2.45 -22.51 14.05
N PHE A 162 -2.49 -21.89 12.88
CA PHE A 162 -2.15 -20.48 12.69
C PHE A 162 -3.02 -19.85 11.62
N THR A 163 -3.09 -18.53 11.63
CA THR A 163 -3.70 -17.75 10.56
C THR A 163 -2.61 -17.13 9.69
N LEU A 164 -2.61 -17.45 8.38
CA LEU A 164 -1.81 -16.73 7.42
C LEU A 164 -2.59 -15.49 6.93
N VAL A 165 -1.96 -14.34 6.97
CA VAL A 165 -2.47 -13.11 6.33
C VAL A 165 -1.49 -12.73 5.21
N GLY A 166 -1.87 -13.00 3.97
CA GLY A 166 -1.11 -12.62 2.78
C GLY A 166 -1.57 -11.27 2.25
N ALA A 167 -0.65 -10.33 2.06
CA ALA A 167 -0.95 -9.02 1.47
C ALA A 167 -0.28 -8.84 0.11
N THR A 168 -0.96 -8.18 -0.82
CA THR A 168 -0.42 -7.89 -2.15
C THR A 168 -0.97 -6.60 -2.73
N THR A 169 -0.15 -5.92 -3.51
CA THR A 169 -0.57 -4.83 -4.42
C THR A 169 -0.96 -5.35 -5.80
N LYS A 170 -0.49 -6.55 -6.18
CA LYS A 170 -0.63 -7.17 -7.51
C LYS A 170 -1.36 -8.52 -7.42
N ALA A 171 -2.66 -8.51 -7.11
CA ALA A 171 -3.44 -9.71 -6.91
C ALA A 171 -3.39 -10.70 -8.10
N GLY A 172 -3.34 -10.19 -9.32
CA GLY A 172 -3.23 -11.01 -10.54
C GLY A 172 -1.88 -11.74 -10.71
N MET A 173 -0.87 -11.43 -9.90
CA MET A 173 0.43 -12.11 -9.91
C MET A 173 0.53 -13.24 -8.88
N VAL A 174 -0.45 -13.37 -7.98
CA VAL A 174 -0.50 -14.49 -7.04
C VAL A 174 -1.01 -15.72 -7.78
N SER A 175 -0.37 -16.86 -7.59
CA SER A 175 -0.76 -18.11 -8.24
C SER A 175 -2.19 -18.53 -7.83
N ALA A 176 -2.93 -19.11 -8.76
CA ALA A 176 -4.29 -19.58 -8.47
C ALA A 176 -4.33 -20.63 -7.35
N PRO A 177 -3.36 -21.58 -7.27
CA PRO A 177 -3.31 -22.53 -6.15
C PRO A 177 -3.13 -21.85 -4.78
N LEU A 178 -2.31 -20.81 -4.67
CA LEU A 178 -2.16 -20.07 -3.41
C LEU A 178 -3.43 -19.26 -3.09
N ALA A 179 -3.97 -18.56 -4.06
CA ALA A 179 -5.15 -17.71 -3.88
C ALA A 179 -6.38 -18.51 -3.42
N SER A 180 -6.55 -19.75 -3.92
CA SER A 180 -7.69 -20.61 -3.56
C SER A 180 -7.66 -21.14 -2.12
N ARG A 181 -6.50 -21.10 -1.45
CA ARG A 181 -6.31 -21.54 -0.07
C ARG A 181 -6.66 -20.51 0.98
N PHE A 182 -6.89 -19.28 0.57
CA PHE A 182 -7.38 -18.24 1.46
C PHE A 182 -8.90 -18.34 1.60
N GLY A 183 -9.38 -18.64 2.81
CA GLY A 183 -10.83 -18.70 3.11
C GLY A 183 -11.49 -17.33 3.09
N ILE A 184 -10.74 -16.28 3.40
CA ILE A 184 -11.24 -14.90 3.48
C ILE A 184 -10.43 -14.00 2.54
N SER A 185 -11.08 -13.44 1.51
CA SER A 185 -10.45 -12.50 0.58
C SER A 185 -11.04 -11.10 0.77
N LEU A 186 -10.18 -10.13 1.05
CA LEU A 186 -10.57 -8.76 1.34
C LEU A 186 -9.85 -7.80 0.37
N ARG A 187 -10.64 -7.01 -0.35
CA ARG A 187 -10.14 -5.98 -1.25
C ARG A 187 -10.28 -4.61 -0.61
N PHE A 188 -9.17 -3.89 -0.53
CA PHE A 188 -9.14 -2.50 -0.07
C PHE A 188 -9.44 -1.56 -1.22
N ASP A 189 -10.37 -0.66 -0.98
CA ASP A 189 -10.65 0.47 -1.85
C ASP A 189 -9.95 1.73 -1.33
N TYR A 190 -9.78 2.74 -2.20
CA TYR A 190 -9.31 4.04 -1.76
C TYR A 190 -10.32 4.67 -0.80
N TYR A 191 -9.79 5.36 0.19
CA TYR A 191 -10.61 6.06 1.17
C TYR A 191 -11.26 7.30 0.57
N THR A 192 -12.48 7.56 0.98
CA THR A 192 -13.14 8.84 0.70
C THR A 192 -12.50 9.97 1.51
N PRO A 193 -12.65 11.25 1.10
CA PRO A 193 -12.19 12.37 1.90
C PRO A 193 -12.74 12.38 3.34
N ASP A 194 -14.00 11.99 3.54
CA ASP A 194 -14.62 11.90 4.87
C ASP A 194 -13.95 10.86 5.75
N GLU A 195 -13.66 9.67 5.21
CA GLU A 195 -12.94 8.61 5.92
C GLU A 195 -11.51 9.05 6.26
N LEU A 196 -10.82 9.74 5.34
CA LEU A 196 -9.48 10.29 5.61
C LEU A 196 -9.52 11.42 6.65
N GLY A 197 -10.57 12.25 6.65
CA GLY A 197 -10.80 13.22 7.71
C GLY A 197 -10.85 12.54 9.09
N GLY A 198 -11.51 11.38 9.20
CA GLY A 198 -11.51 10.55 10.40
C GLY A 198 -10.11 10.08 10.80
N VAL A 199 -9.30 9.64 9.83
CA VAL A 199 -7.90 9.25 10.06
C VAL A 199 -7.07 10.43 10.56
N ILE A 200 -7.17 11.60 9.91
CA ILE A 200 -6.42 12.81 10.27
C ILE A 200 -6.79 13.28 11.67
N ARG A 201 -8.09 13.36 12.02
CA ARG A 201 -8.55 13.74 13.38
C ARG A 201 -8.07 12.76 14.46
N ARG A 202 -8.06 11.46 14.17
CA ARG A 202 -7.51 10.46 15.08
C ARG A 202 -6.00 10.65 15.25
N SER A 203 -5.27 10.79 14.17
CA SER A 203 -3.82 10.94 14.18
C SER A 203 -3.37 12.25 14.85
N SER A 204 -4.11 13.37 14.62
CA SER A 204 -3.81 14.65 15.27
C SER A 204 -3.94 14.57 16.80
N ARG A 205 -4.99 13.87 17.30
CA ARG A 205 -5.16 13.64 18.75
C ARG A 205 -4.02 12.81 19.35
N ILE A 206 -3.59 11.74 18.65
CA ILE A 206 -2.48 10.88 19.15
C ILE A 206 -1.16 11.64 19.19
N LEU A 207 -0.93 12.52 18.20
CA LEU A 207 0.28 13.32 18.09
C LEU A 207 0.23 14.65 18.85
N ASP A 208 -0.88 14.94 19.54
CA ASP A 208 -1.14 16.22 20.21
C ASP A 208 -0.96 17.44 19.30
N ILE A 209 -1.53 17.34 18.06
CA ILE A 209 -1.49 18.38 17.05
C ILE A 209 -2.82 19.12 17.04
N LYS A 210 -2.77 20.44 17.15
CA LYS A 210 -3.95 21.30 16.95
C LYS A 210 -4.17 21.52 15.47
N ILE A 211 -5.36 21.21 14.98
CA ILE A 211 -5.75 21.36 13.57
C ILE A 211 -7.20 21.83 13.48
N GLU A 212 -7.46 22.74 12.58
CA GLU A 212 -8.81 23.24 12.27
C GLU A 212 -9.54 22.32 11.29
N GLU A 213 -10.87 22.35 11.30
CA GLU A 213 -11.68 21.41 10.55
C GLU A 213 -11.55 21.60 9.02
N ASP A 214 -11.48 22.85 8.54
CA ASP A 214 -11.25 23.16 7.13
C ASP A 214 -9.85 22.71 6.65
N ALA A 215 -8.84 22.76 7.53
CA ALA A 215 -7.52 22.19 7.28
C ALA A 215 -7.57 20.65 7.18
N VAL A 216 -8.38 19.98 8.03
CA VAL A 216 -8.62 18.54 7.92
C VAL A 216 -9.22 18.17 6.57
N GLU A 217 -10.27 18.91 6.15
CA GLU A 217 -10.90 18.65 4.85
C GLU A 217 -9.93 18.84 3.67
N LEU A 218 -9.12 19.90 3.70
CA LEU A 218 -8.15 20.18 2.66
C LEU A 218 -7.08 19.09 2.57
N LEU A 219 -6.51 18.66 3.72
CA LEU A 219 -5.57 17.56 3.79
C LEU A 219 -6.19 16.24 3.32
N ALA A 220 -7.43 15.96 3.71
CA ALA A 220 -8.11 14.75 3.29
C ALA A 220 -8.28 14.68 1.76
N LYS A 221 -8.67 15.78 1.13
CA LYS A 221 -8.83 15.90 -0.34
C LYS A 221 -7.51 15.69 -1.09
N THR A 222 -6.40 16.18 -0.53
CA THR A 222 -5.07 16.09 -1.17
C THR A 222 -4.30 14.82 -0.84
N SER A 223 -4.85 13.93 0.02
CA SER A 223 -4.17 12.71 0.49
C SER A 223 -4.32 11.49 -0.44
N ARG A 224 -4.72 11.67 -1.69
CA ARG A 224 -4.81 10.61 -2.72
C ARG A 224 -5.57 9.36 -2.29
N GLY A 225 -6.56 9.48 -1.42
CA GLY A 225 -7.34 8.34 -0.93
C GLY A 225 -6.55 7.38 -0.04
N THR A 226 -5.38 7.75 0.50
CA THR A 226 -4.53 6.84 1.28
C THR A 226 -4.19 7.36 2.68
N PRO A 227 -4.45 6.57 3.74
CA PRO A 227 -4.10 6.93 5.12
C PRO A 227 -2.61 7.24 5.34
N ARG A 228 -1.71 6.55 4.64
CA ARG A 228 -0.27 6.78 4.74
C ARG A 228 0.09 8.21 4.31
N ILE A 229 -0.43 8.66 3.15
CA ILE A 229 -0.19 10.02 2.67
C ILE A 229 -0.81 11.04 3.60
N ALA A 230 -2.06 10.81 4.07
CA ALA A 230 -2.72 11.69 5.03
C ALA A 230 -1.88 11.91 6.29
N ASN A 231 -1.34 10.84 6.87
CA ASN A 231 -0.49 10.92 8.05
C ASN A 231 0.85 11.62 7.78
N ARG A 232 1.45 11.40 6.59
CA ARG A 232 2.69 12.09 6.20
C ARG A 232 2.46 13.57 6.01
N LEU A 233 1.41 13.96 5.29
CA LEU A 233 1.05 15.36 5.12
C LEU A 233 0.74 16.04 6.45
N LEU A 234 -0.04 15.39 7.34
CA LEU A 234 -0.32 15.93 8.68
C LEU A 234 0.97 16.26 9.44
N ARG A 235 1.97 15.38 9.42
CA ARG A 235 3.26 15.62 10.07
C ARG A 235 4.01 16.79 9.41
N ARG A 236 4.01 16.89 8.09
CA ARG A 236 4.66 18.02 7.39
C ARG A 236 3.97 19.33 7.70
N MET A 237 2.64 19.36 7.72
CA MET A 237 1.89 20.58 8.10
C MET A 237 2.14 20.97 9.56
N ARG A 238 2.29 20.01 10.47
CA ARG A 238 2.75 20.30 11.83
C ARG A 238 4.10 21.02 11.83
N ASP A 239 5.08 20.50 11.07
CA ASP A 239 6.41 21.11 11.01
C ASP A 239 6.34 22.56 10.49
N PHE A 240 5.50 22.83 9.46
CA PHE A 240 5.25 24.19 8.97
C PHE A 240 4.54 25.06 10.02
N ALA A 241 3.50 24.56 10.68
CA ALA A 241 2.79 25.31 11.73
C ALA A 241 3.71 25.70 12.90
N GLN A 242 4.63 24.82 13.29
CA GLN A 242 5.59 25.11 14.36
C GLN A 242 6.65 26.16 13.99
N VAL A 243 7.06 26.21 12.71
CA VAL A 243 8.13 27.11 12.27
C VAL A 243 7.57 28.48 11.84
N HIS A 244 6.41 28.51 11.23
CA HIS A 244 5.85 29.72 10.60
C HIS A 244 4.61 30.27 11.29
N GLY A 245 4.08 29.59 12.32
CA GLY A 245 2.86 29.97 13.03
C GLY A 245 2.94 29.75 14.53
N ASP A 246 1.80 29.60 15.15
CA ASP A 246 1.57 29.38 16.57
C ASP A 246 1.44 27.88 16.93
N GLY A 247 1.73 26.99 16.00
CA GLY A 247 1.61 25.55 16.16
C GLY A 247 0.23 24.98 15.88
N VAL A 248 -0.71 25.81 15.38
CA VAL A 248 -2.03 25.38 14.91
C VAL A 248 -2.01 25.18 13.39
N ILE A 249 -2.50 24.05 12.92
CA ILE A 249 -2.64 23.80 11.49
C ILE A 249 -3.98 24.41 11.01
N THR A 250 -3.88 25.54 10.31
CA THR A 250 -5.01 26.20 9.66
C THR A 250 -5.04 25.85 8.17
N SER A 251 -6.10 26.19 7.45
CA SER A 251 -6.21 26.02 5.99
C SER A 251 -5.14 26.82 5.23
N GLU A 252 -4.70 27.97 5.73
CA GLU A 252 -3.60 28.75 5.17
C GLU A 252 -2.28 28.02 5.31
N VAL A 253 -1.97 27.48 6.49
CA VAL A 253 -0.75 26.67 6.70
C VAL A 253 -0.72 25.47 5.78
N VAL A 254 -1.87 24.80 5.58
CA VAL A 254 -1.96 23.67 4.66
C VAL A 254 -1.72 24.11 3.22
N SER A 255 -2.36 25.21 2.78
CA SER A 255 -2.21 25.72 1.41
C SER A 255 -0.77 26.13 1.11
N ASP A 256 -0.13 26.86 2.01
CA ASP A 256 1.27 27.28 1.89
C ASP A 256 2.22 26.08 1.93
N GLY A 257 1.97 25.14 2.83
CA GLY A 257 2.77 23.92 2.95
C GLY A 257 2.67 23.04 1.70
N LEU A 258 1.48 22.83 1.15
CA LEU A 258 1.27 22.08 -0.09
C LEU A 258 1.98 22.77 -1.28
N ALA A 259 1.87 24.10 -1.38
CA ALA A 259 2.57 24.86 -2.42
C ALA A 259 4.10 24.69 -2.33
N ARG A 260 4.68 24.74 -1.13
CA ARG A 260 6.13 24.50 -0.91
C ARG A 260 6.56 23.06 -1.22
N LEU A 261 5.66 22.09 -1.02
CA LEU A 261 5.87 20.68 -1.37
C LEU A 261 5.57 20.39 -2.85
N GLU A 262 5.23 21.41 -3.64
CA GLU A 262 4.81 21.29 -5.05
C GLU A 262 3.64 20.34 -5.28
N VAL A 263 2.75 20.21 -4.28
CA VAL A 263 1.53 19.39 -4.32
C VAL A 263 0.34 20.30 -4.67
N ASP A 264 -0.43 19.92 -5.67
CA ASP A 264 -1.60 20.69 -6.10
C ASP A 264 -2.89 20.31 -5.34
N CYS A 265 -4.00 20.97 -5.69
CA CYS A 265 -5.31 20.77 -5.06
C CYS A 265 -5.90 19.36 -5.20
N LEU A 266 -5.40 18.55 -6.13
CA LEU A 266 -5.74 17.13 -6.29
C LEU A 266 -4.70 16.20 -5.69
N GLY A 267 -3.69 16.72 -4.99
CA GLY A 267 -2.60 15.93 -4.45
C GLY A 267 -1.59 15.46 -5.50
N LEU A 268 -1.56 16.06 -6.70
CA LEU A 268 -0.55 15.73 -7.70
C LEU A 268 0.76 16.42 -7.38
N GLU A 269 1.83 15.64 -7.41
CA GLU A 269 3.20 16.14 -7.31
C GLU A 269 3.72 16.65 -8.65
N ARG A 270 4.89 17.22 -8.60
CA ARG A 270 5.60 17.66 -9.81
C ARG A 270 5.69 16.53 -10.85
N LEU A 271 6.07 15.32 -10.45
CA LEU A 271 6.29 14.21 -11.39
C LEU A 271 4.98 13.67 -11.99
N ASP A 272 3.88 13.65 -11.24
CA ASP A 272 2.57 13.31 -11.81
C ASP A 272 2.21 14.28 -12.95
N ARG A 273 2.43 15.59 -12.72
CA ARG A 273 2.17 16.60 -13.75
C ARG A 273 3.14 16.49 -14.92
N GLU A 274 4.41 16.13 -14.68
CA GLU A 274 5.40 15.88 -15.73
C GLU A 274 5.03 14.66 -16.59
N ILE A 275 4.53 13.58 -15.99
CA ILE A 275 4.01 12.41 -16.70
C ILE A 275 2.85 12.81 -17.62
N LEU A 276 1.85 13.50 -17.10
CA LEU A 276 0.72 13.95 -17.91
C LEU A 276 1.15 14.91 -19.02
N LYS A 277 2.04 15.87 -18.72
CA LYS A 277 2.62 16.79 -19.72
C LYS A 277 3.41 16.05 -20.79
N ALA A 278 4.20 15.04 -20.42
CA ALA A 278 4.93 14.22 -21.38
C ALA A 278 3.99 13.53 -22.36
N ILE A 279 2.92 12.89 -21.86
CA ILE A 279 1.91 12.26 -22.71
C ILE A 279 1.28 13.29 -23.65
N ILE A 280 0.90 14.45 -23.15
CA ILE A 280 0.20 15.49 -23.94
C ILE A 280 1.14 16.13 -24.95
N LEU A 281 2.29 16.65 -24.52
CA LEU A 281 3.13 17.52 -25.35
C LEU A 281 4.10 16.75 -26.25
N ARG A 282 4.64 15.61 -25.73
CA ARG A 282 5.64 14.85 -26.48
C ARG A 282 5.02 13.74 -27.34
N PHE A 283 3.87 13.20 -26.89
CA PHE A 283 3.22 12.06 -27.54
C PHE A 283 1.79 12.37 -28.05
N GLY A 284 1.44 13.65 -28.17
CA GLY A 284 0.17 14.10 -28.77
C GLY A 284 -1.09 13.62 -28.05
N GLY A 285 -1.01 13.36 -26.74
CA GLY A 285 -2.08 12.80 -25.91
C GLY A 285 -2.05 11.27 -25.78
N GLY A 286 -1.14 10.61 -26.46
CA GLY A 286 -0.97 9.16 -26.49
C GLY A 286 -1.66 8.48 -27.70
N PRO A 287 -1.61 7.14 -27.80
CA PRO A 287 -1.07 6.19 -26.82
C PRO A 287 0.46 6.10 -26.82
N VAL A 288 1.05 5.99 -25.64
CA VAL A 288 2.51 5.81 -25.44
C VAL A 288 2.80 4.58 -24.56
N GLY A 289 3.82 3.80 -24.94
CA GLY A 289 4.27 2.63 -24.16
C GLY A 289 4.89 3.01 -22.83
N ALA A 290 4.84 2.08 -21.84
CA ALA A 290 5.38 2.31 -20.50
C ALA A 290 6.87 2.65 -20.52
N GLU A 291 7.68 1.89 -21.25
CA GLU A 291 9.13 2.07 -21.35
C GLU A 291 9.48 3.45 -21.92
N THR A 292 8.81 3.84 -23.01
CA THR A 292 9.03 5.15 -23.65
C THR A 292 8.65 6.29 -22.72
N LEU A 293 7.52 6.17 -22.01
CA LEU A 293 7.06 7.18 -21.07
C LEU A 293 8.01 7.28 -19.88
N ALA A 294 8.41 6.17 -19.28
CA ALA A 294 9.34 6.11 -18.14
C ALA A 294 10.68 6.79 -18.47
N VAL A 295 11.27 6.44 -19.62
CA VAL A 295 12.51 7.13 -20.09
C VAL A 295 12.28 8.63 -20.29
N SER A 296 11.13 9.04 -20.81
CA SER A 296 10.83 10.46 -21.09
C SER A 296 10.72 11.33 -19.84
N VAL A 297 10.44 10.72 -18.66
CA VAL A 297 10.34 11.38 -17.36
C VAL A 297 11.46 10.98 -16.39
N SER A 298 12.46 10.24 -16.88
CA SER A 298 13.63 9.77 -16.10
C SER A 298 13.27 8.89 -14.91
N GLU A 299 12.26 8.03 -15.10
CA GLU A 299 11.78 7.08 -14.09
C GLU A 299 11.93 5.61 -14.55
N SER A 300 11.82 4.68 -13.60
CA SER A 300 11.68 3.26 -13.93
C SER A 300 10.23 2.93 -14.33
N VAL A 301 10.06 1.89 -15.17
CA VAL A 301 8.72 1.39 -15.53
C VAL A 301 7.95 0.93 -14.29
N GLU A 302 8.63 0.27 -13.34
CA GLU A 302 8.04 -0.21 -12.10
C GLU A 302 7.53 0.96 -11.24
N SER A 303 8.33 2.04 -11.12
CA SER A 303 7.94 3.26 -10.42
C SER A 303 6.69 3.90 -11.05
N LEU A 304 6.68 4.01 -12.39
CA LEU A 304 5.56 4.55 -13.13
C LEU A 304 4.27 3.76 -12.90
N GLU A 305 4.35 2.42 -13.04
CA GLU A 305 3.18 1.53 -12.96
C GLU A 305 2.66 1.29 -11.55
N ASP A 306 3.55 1.30 -10.56
CA ASP A 306 3.19 0.95 -9.20
C ASP A 306 2.83 2.17 -8.34
N TYR A 307 3.33 3.38 -8.68
CA TYR A 307 3.16 4.56 -7.83
C TYR A 307 2.36 5.69 -8.47
N TYR A 308 2.63 6.04 -9.72
CA TYR A 308 2.03 7.21 -10.35
C TYR A 308 0.74 6.88 -11.09
N GLU A 309 0.76 5.86 -11.95
CA GLU A 309 -0.40 5.51 -12.77
C GLU A 309 -1.65 5.14 -11.97
N PRO A 310 -1.58 4.36 -10.86
CA PRO A 310 -2.79 3.95 -10.16
C PRO A 310 -3.64 5.13 -9.70
N TYR A 311 -3.01 6.17 -9.16
CA TYR A 311 -3.72 7.36 -8.73
C TYR A 311 -4.23 8.19 -9.91
N LEU A 312 -3.41 8.41 -10.93
CA LEU A 312 -3.81 9.15 -12.13
C LEU A 312 -4.98 8.48 -12.87
N ILE A 313 -5.01 7.14 -12.88
CA ILE A 313 -6.14 6.36 -13.43
C ILE A 313 -7.37 6.52 -12.55
N GLN A 314 -7.22 6.43 -11.23
CA GLN A 314 -8.32 6.56 -10.28
C GLN A 314 -9.06 7.90 -10.41
N ILE A 315 -8.31 9.00 -10.52
CA ILE A 315 -8.90 10.34 -10.69
C ILE A 315 -9.28 10.64 -12.14
N GLY A 316 -9.15 9.65 -13.03
CA GLY A 316 -9.57 9.73 -14.41
C GLY A 316 -8.71 10.65 -15.30
N MET A 317 -7.46 10.92 -14.93
CA MET A 317 -6.54 11.74 -15.75
C MET A 317 -5.74 10.94 -16.76
N LEU A 318 -5.55 9.65 -16.48
CA LEU A 318 -4.81 8.72 -17.35
C LEU A 318 -5.68 7.50 -17.62
N ALA A 319 -5.63 6.97 -18.84
CA ALA A 319 -6.24 5.70 -19.19
C ALA A 319 -5.22 4.75 -19.82
N ARG A 320 -5.32 3.46 -19.48
CA ARG A 320 -4.56 2.38 -20.11
C ARG A 320 -5.35 1.76 -21.25
N THR A 321 -4.72 1.65 -22.39
CA THR A 321 -5.25 0.95 -23.57
C THR A 321 -4.30 -0.18 -23.97
N PRO A 322 -4.71 -1.14 -24.81
CA PRO A 322 -3.79 -2.17 -25.35
C PRO A 322 -2.58 -1.58 -26.09
N ARG A 323 -2.67 -0.34 -26.60
CA ARG A 323 -1.60 0.35 -27.32
C ARG A 323 -0.71 1.20 -26.40
N GLY A 324 -1.10 1.42 -25.16
CA GLY A 324 -0.35 2.24 -24.18
C GLY A 324 -1.22 3.21 -23.39
N ARG A 325 -0.58 4.22 -22.80
CA ARG A 325 -1.17 5.23 -21.91
C ARG A 325 -1.65 6.41 -22.73
N ILE A 326 -2.82 6.92 -22.36
CA ILE A 326 -3.41 8.13 -22.97
C ILE A 326 -3.80 9.12 -21.87
N ALA A 327 -3.61 10.40 -22.13
CA ALA A 327 -4.14 11.47 -21.30
C ALA A 327 -5.63 11.68 -21.62
N THR A 328 -6.44 11.80 -20.56
CA THR A 328 -7.89 12.00 -20.73
C THR A 328 -8.23 13.51 -20.84
N PRO A 329 -9.45 13.87 -21.25
CA PRO A 329 -9.88 15.26 -21.22
C PRO A 329 -9.75 15.93 -19.85
N ALA A 330 -9.84 15.17 -18.75
CA ALA A 330 -9.64 15.68 -17.39
C ALA A 330 -8.19 16.16 -17.16
N ALA A 331 -7.20 15.43 -17.69
CA ALA A 331 -5.79 15.85 -17.61
C ALA A 331 -5.53 17.18 -18.33
N TYR A 332 -6.08 17.34 -19.54
CA TYR A 332 -5.95 18.60 -20.28
C TYR A 332 -6.56 19.77 -19.52
N ARG A 333 -7.79 19.63 -19.00
CA ARG A 333 -8.43 20.69 -18.20
C ARG A 333 -7.63 21.05 -16.96
N HIS A 334 -7.13 20.06 -16.24
CA HIS A 334 -6.36 20.27 -15.02
C HIS A 334 -5.05 21.02 -15.27
N LEU A 335 -4.38 20.69 -16.37
CA LEU A 335 -3.12 21.35 -16.77
C LEU A 335 -3.33 22.67 -17.51
N GLY A 336 -4.58 23.11 -17.73
CA GLY A 336 -4.89 24.32 -18.51
C GLY A 336 -4.49 24.24 -19.98
N MET A 337 -4.48 23.02 -20.57
CA MET A 337 -4.08 22.76 -21.94
C MET A 337 -5.31 22.52 -22.83
N GLU A 338 -5.24 22.98 -24.07
CA GLU A 338 -6.29 22.70 -25.07
C GLU A 338 -6.21 21.25 -25.52
N GLN A 339 -7.37 20.59 -25.53
CA GLN A 339 -7.48 19.26 -26.11
C GLN A 339 -7.43 19.38 -27.64
N PRO A 340 -6.63 18.55 -28.33
CA PRO A 340 -6.67 18.52 -29.79
C PRO A 340 -8.10 18.24 -30.26
N HIS A 341 -8.61 19.10 -31.14
CA HIS A 341 -9.91 18.87 -31.77
C HIS A 341 -9.92 17.50 -32.49
N GLU A 342 -10.98 16.74 -32.34
CA GLU A 342 -11.16 15.41 -32.95
C GLU A 342 -11.28 15.43 -34.50
N ASN A 343 -10.76 16.43 -35.16
CA ASN A 343 -10.72 16.51 -36.62
C ASN A 343 -9.51 15.70 -37.16
N GLY A 344 -9.61 14.37 -37.17
CA GLY A 344 -8.57 13.53 -37.79
C GLY A 344 -8.50 12.07 -37.36
N ARG A 345 -9.37 11.56 -36.53
CA ARG A 345 -9.41 10.10 -36.32
C ARG A 345 -10.08 9.45 -37.53
N LEU A 346 -9.23 8.99 -38.46
CA LEU A 346 -9.63 7.97 -39.44
C LEU A 346 -10.21 6.80 -38.65
N GLN A 347 -11.51 6.55 -38.84
CA GLN A 347 -12.14 5.29 -38.44
C GLN A 347 -11.51 4.20 -39.31
N PHE A 348 -10.76 3.30 -38.70
CA PHE A 348 -10.37 2.01 -39.23
C PHE A 348 -11.00 0.90 -38.42
#